data_0652b2258a01f82ebc8b26b7b9343ded
#
_entry.id   0652b2258a01f82ebc8b26b7b9343ded
#
_cell.length_a   1.000
_cell.length_b   1.000
_cell.length_c   1.000
_cell.angle_alpha   90.00
_cell.angle_beta   90.00
_cell.angle_gamma   90.00
#
_symmetry.space_group_name_H-M   'P 1'
#
loop_
_entity.id
_entity.type
_entity.pdbx_description
1 polymer ?
#
loop_
_entity_poly.entity_id
_entity_poly.type
_entity_poly.pdbx_seq_one_letter_code
_entity_poly.pdbx_strand_id
1 'polypeptide(L)'
;VLRNDGYELACYTYANIGYGESGTAEIEADLALWKEEVVPILGEVDTLVFAQNSDIDDGTAAYYGDKIALLQKYGFAKFIGFCDEGSSWVSLNDGYLRQGRLMVTGSTVAHNSEWFTGIFDTANLLDPSRGDVPA
;
A
#
# COMPACT_ATOMS: atom_id res chain seq x y z
N VAL A 1 16.29 9.08 -12.49
CA VAL A 1 16.83 9.66 -11.26
C VAL A 1 16.47 8.77 -10.09
N LEU A 2 15.22 8.70 -9.60
CA LEU A 2 14.85 7.96 -8.37
C LEU A 2 15.35 6.50 -8.34
N ARG A 3 15.15 5.72 -9.41
CA ARG A 3 15.65 4.32 -9.46
C ARG A 3 17.16 4.22 -9.34
N ASN A 4 17.89 5.15 -9.96
CA ASN A 4 19.37 5.19 -9.88
C ASN A 4 19.85 5.56 -8.47
N ASP A 5 19.00 6.24 -7.71
CA ASP A 5 19.28 6.65 -6.33
C ASP A 5 18.85 5.58 -5.30
N GLY A 6 18.39 4.40 -5.79
CA GLY A 6 18.03 3.27 -4.95
C GLY A 6 16.58 3.24 -4.47
N TYR A 7 15.72 4.13 -4.97
CA TYR A 7 14.29 4.10 -4.63
C TYR A 7 13.54 3.00 -5.41
N GLU A 8 12.72 2.24 -4.71
CA GLU A 8 11.72 1.37 -5.31
C GLU A 8 10.48 2.20 -5.67
N LEU A 9 9.93 1.97 -6.88
CA LEU A 9 8.73 2.65 -7.35
C LEU A 9 7.57 1.68 -7.33
N ALA A 10 6.40 2.15 -6.94
CA ALA A 10 5.18 1.37 -6.86
C ALA A 10 4.02 2.07 -7.58
N CYS A 11 3.05 1.30 -8.04
CA CYS A 11 1.76 1.79 -8.48
C CYS A 11 0.86 2.07 -7.27
N TYR A 12 0.19 3.21 -7.26
CA TYR A 12 -0.84 3.56 -6.26
C TYR A 12 -2.19 3.75 -6.95
N THR A 13 -2.56 2.86 -7.87
CA THR A 13 -3.63 2.99 -8.86
C THR A 13 -3.44 4.22 -9.78
N TYR A 14 -4.18 4.33 -10.88
CA TYR A 14 -4.09 5.52 -11.75
C TYR A 14 -4.98 6.66 -11.23
N ALA A 15 -6.26 6.38 -11.02
CA ALA A 15 -7.26 7.37 -10.62
C ALA A 15 -7.53 7.41 -9.11
N ASN A 16 -6.66 6.84 -8.26
CA ASN A 16 -6.84 6.75 -6.82
C ASN A 16 -8.16 6.08 -6.41
N ILE A 17 -8.56 5.02 -7.12
CA ILE A 17 -9.76 4.24 -6.80
C ILE A 17 -9.47 3.07 -5.84
N GLY A 18 -10.47 2.70 -5.05
CA GLY A 18 -10.38 1.56 -4.12
C GLY A 18 -10.68 0.23 -4.82
N TYR A 19 -9.66 -0.59 -5.05
CA TYR A 19 -9.80 -1.85 -5.78
C TYR A 19 -10.63 -2.92 -5.03
N GLY A 20 -10.69 -2.85 -3.71
CA GLY A 20 -11.53 -3.72 -2.91
C GLY A 20 -13.01 -3.62 -3.29
N GLU A 21 -13.48 -2.40 -3.52
CA GLU A 21 -14.87 -2.09 -3.82
C GLU A 21 -15.18 -2.06 -5.32
N SER A 22 -14.15 -1.84 -6.16
CA SER A 22 -14.32 -1.75 -7.62
C SER A 22 -14.51 -3.12 -8.27
N GLY A 23 -15.27 -3.15 -9.36
CA GLY A 23 -15.39 -4.33 -10.22
C GLY A 23 -14.13 -4.53 -11.09
N THR A 24 -13.93 -5.76 -11.58
CA THR A 24 -12.75 -6.08 -12.42
C THR A 24 -12.64 -5.24 -13.67
N ALA A 25 -13.76 -4.85 -14.30
CA ALA A 25 -13.76 -3.99 -15.49
C ALA A 25 -13.26 -2.57 -15.18
N GLU A 26 -13.62 -2.03 -14.01
CA GLU A 26 -13.14 -0.72 -13.55
C GLU A 26 -11.65 -0.76 -13.20
N ILE A 27 -11.21 -1.80 -12.50
CA ILE A 27 -9.80 -2.03 -12.21
C ILE A 27 -8.98 -2.17 -13.50
N GLU A 28 -9.48 -2.93 -14.48
CA GLU A 28 -8.79 -3.09 -15.77
C GLU A 28 -8.69 -1.78 -16.54
N ALA A 29 -9.72 -0.94 -16.53
CA ALA A 29 -9.68 0.38 -17.15
C ALA A 29 -8.65 1.31 -16.49
N ASP A 30 -8.58 1.32 -15.15
CA ASP A 30 -7.61 2.10 -14.38
C ASP A 30 -6.16 1.64 -14.67
N LEU A 31 -5.93 0.34 -14.69
CA LEU A 31 -4.61 -0.24 -14.99
C LEU A 31 -4.19 -0.03 -16.44
N ALA A 32 -5.14 -0.01 -17.39
CA ALA A 32 -4.85 0.30 -18.79
C ALA A 32 -4.32 1.73 -18.94
N LEU A 33 -4.94 2.70 -18.27
CA LEU A 33 -4.46 4.09 -18.25
C LEU A 33 -3.10 4.21 -17.54
N TRP A 34 -2.90 3.51 -16.43
CA TRP A 34 -1.58 3.42 -15.79
C TRP A 34 -0.52 2.93 -16.78
N LYS A 35 -0.81 1.86 -17.51
CA LYS A 35 0.13 1.28 -18.47
C LYS A 35 0.40 2.18 -19.66
N GLU A 36 -0.60 2.92 -20.14
CA GLU A 36 -0.50 3.82 -21.27
C GLU A 36 0.24 5.13 -20.93
N GLU A 37 -0.07 5.72 -19.78
CA GLU A 37 0.38 7.09 -19.47
C GLU A 37 1.55 7.13 -18.49
N VAL A 38 1.64 6.20 -17.53
CA VAL A 38 2.63 6.25 -16.44
C VAL A 38 3.83 5.35 -16.71
N VAL A 39 3.61 4.12 -17.19
CA VAL A 39 4.70 3.17 -17.46
C VAL A 39 5.73 3.70 -18.45
N PRO A 40 5.39 4.44 -19.53
CA PRO A 40 6.41 5.03 -20.42
C PRO A 40 7.37 6.01 -19.73
N ILE A 41 6.93 6.61 -18.62
CA ILE A 41 7.70 7.60 -17.84
C ILE A 41 8.52 6.91 -16.74
N LEU A 42 7.85 6.04 -15.96
CA LEU A 42 8.45 5.41 -14.78
C LEU A 42 9.12 4.07 -15.07
N GLY A 43 8.75 3.40 -16.16
CA GLY A 43 9.07 2.00 -16.41
C GLY A 43 8.13 1.05 -15.65
N GLU A 44 8.26 -0.24 -15.93
CA GLU A 44 7.47 -1.28 -15.27
C GLU A 44 7.76 -1.31 -13.76
N VAL A 45 6.71 -1.57 -12.98
CA VAL A 45 6.77 -1.81 -11.53
C VAL A 45 6.00 -3.09 -11.20
N ASP A 46 6.45 -3.82 -10.22
CA ASP A 46 5.84 -5.07 -9.75
C ASP A 46 5.12 -4.92 -8.40
N THR A 47 5.18 -3.73 -7.82
CA THR A 47 4.59 -3.39 -6.54
C THR A 47 3.34 -2.54 -6.72
N LEU A 48 2.23 -2.96 -6.15
CA LEU A 48 0.97 -2.22 -6.05
C LEU A 48 0.69 -1.87 -4.59
N VAL A 49 0.44 -0.60 -4.33
CA VAL A 49 -0.09 -0.11 -3.04
C VAL A 49 -1.56 0.19 -3.24
N PHE A 50 -2.42 -0.47 -2.48
CA PHE A 50 -3.86 -0.24 -2.58
C PHE A 50 -4.24 1.15 -2.09
N ALA A 51 -4.90 1.92 -2.97
CA ALA A 51 -5.39 3.25 -2.65
C ALA A 51 -6.59 3.18 -1.69
N GLN A 52 -6.84 4.27 -0.99
CA GLN A 52 -7.99 4.44 -0.08
C GLN A 52 -8.11 3.35 1.01
N ASN A 53 -7.01 2.65 1.32
CA ASN A 53 -7.03 1.50 2.22
C ASN A 53 -7.99 0.37 1.78
N SER A 54 -8.34 0.33 0.50
CA SER A 54 -9.31 -0.59 -0.10
C SER A 54 -8.58 -1.73 -0.79
N ASP A 55 -8.19 -2.72 0.01
CA ASP A 55 -7.54 -3.96 -0.42
C ASP A 55 -8.57 -4.90 -1.08
N ILE A 56 -8.11 -5.79 -1.95
CA ILE A 56 -8.93 -6.85 -2.56
C ILE A 56 -9.13 -8.05 -1.62
N ASP A 57 -8.78 -7.90 -0.35
CA ASP A 57 -8.90 -8.90 0.69
C ASP A 57 -10.38 -9.22 0.99
N ASP A 58 -10.68 -10.49 1.14
CA ASP A 58 -11.97 -11.01 1.58
C ASP A 58 -11.94 -11.51 3.05
N GLY A 59 -10.90 -11.13 3.82
CA GLY A 59 -10.68 -11.56 5.19
C GLY A 59 -9.85 -12.83 5.31
N THR A 60 -9.29 -13.35 4.22
CA THR A 60 -8.41 -14.52 4.22
C THR A 60 -6.93 -14.14 4.17
N ALA A 61 -6.04 -15.07 4.49
CA ALA A 61 -4.60 -14.83 4.45
C ALA A 61 -4.04 -14.71 3.02
N ALA A 62 -4.82 -15.08 2.00
CA ALA A 62 -4.43 -15.04 0.60
C ALA A 62 -5.54 -14.42 -0.27
N TYR A 63 -5.14 -13.83 -1.39
CA TYR A 63 -6.09 -13.33 -2.38
C TYR A 63 -6.60 -14.45 -3.29
N TYR A 64 -7.88 -14.39 -3.63
CA TYR A 64 -8.52 -15.34 -4.53
C TYR A 64 -9.35 -14.64 -5.62
N GLY A 65 -9.66 -15.40 -6.68
CA GLY A 65 -10.58 -14.97 -7.72
C GLY A 65 -9.99 -14.05 -8.78
N ASP A 66 -10.88 -13.35 -9.47
CA ASP A 66 -10.55 -12.66 -10.72
C ASP A 66 -9.72 -11.39 -10.52
N LYS A 67 -9.85 -10.71 -9.38
CA LYS A 67 -9.11 -9.48 -9.11
C LYS A 67 -7.61 -9.75 -9.01
N ILE A 68 -7.18 -10.75 -8.23
CA ILE A 68 -5.75 -11.08 -8.13
C ILE A 68 -5.20 -11.57 -9.47
N ALA A 69 -5.95 -12.39 -10.22
CA ALA A 69 -5.54 -12.84 -11.53
C ALA A 69 -5.35 -11.68 -12.51
N LEU A 70 -6.23 -10.67 -12.46
CA LEU A 70 -6.10 -9.45 -13.24
C LEU A 70 -4.84 -8.65 -12.87
N LEU A 71 -4.59 -8.44 -11.57
CA LEU A 71 -3.41 -7.71 -11.09
C LEU A 71 -2.12 -8.42 -11.51
N GLN A 72 -2.05 -9.74 -11.39
CA GLN A 72 -0.90 -10.52 -11.86
C GLN A 72 -0.72 -10.46 -13.39
N LYS A 73 -1.80 -10.45 -14.17
CA LYS A 73 -1.77 -10.23 -15.63
C LYS A 73 -1.10 -8.89 -15.98
N TYR A 74 -1.28 -7.86 -15.15
CA TYR A 74 -0.61 -6.56 -15.32
C TYR A 74 0.82 -6.50 -14.75
N GLY A 75 1.34 -7.62 -14.23
CA GLY A 75 2.73 -7.75 -13.79
C GLY A 75 2.97 -7.48 -12.31
N PHE A 76 1.93 -7.29 -11.51
CA PHE A 76 2.10 -7.07 -10.08
C PHE A 76 2.31 -8.40 -9.33
N ALA A 77 3.30 -8.40 -8.45
CA ALA A 77 3.68 -9.53 -7.62
C ALA A 77 3.90 -9.15 -6.14
N LYS A 78 3.87 -7.87 -5.83
CA LYS A 78 3.99 -7.34 -4.46
C LYS A 78 2.81 -6.43 -4.18
N PHE A 79 2.07 -6.72 -3.12
CA PHE A 79 0.86 -6.00 -2.75
C PHE A 79 1.02 -5.40 -1.36
N ILE A 80 0.93 -4.07 -1.27
CA ILE A 80 0.91 -3.35 -0.01
C ILE A 80 -0.55 -3.02 0.30
N GLY A 81 -1.10 -3.80 1.20
CA GLY A 81 -2.51 -3.80 1.49
C GLY A 81 -2.91 -2.87 2.62
N PHE A 82 -3.89 -3.32 3.36
CA PHE A 82 -4.55 -2.65 4.46
C PHE A 82 -3.55 -2.11 5.50
N CYS A 83 -3.86 -0.93 6.01
CA CYS A 83 -3.19 -0.36 7.16
C CYS A 83 -3.82 -0.95 8.43
N ASP A 84 -3.21 -2.00 8.96
CA ASP A 84 -3.69 -2.66 10.17
C ASP A 84 -3.30 -1.86 11.42
N GLU A 85 -4.22 -1.79 12.37
CA GLU A 85 -3.98 -1.08 13.62
C GLU A 85 -2.97 -1.86 14.48
N GLY A 86 -1.79 -1.29 14.64
CA GLY A 86 -0.77 -1.78 15.56
C GLY A 86 0.12 -2.92 15.07
N SER A 87 -0.03 -3.41 13.84
CA SER A 87 0.87 -4.44 13.33
C SER A 87 1.24 -4.26 11.85
N SER A 88 2.51 -4.49 11.54
CA SER A 88 2.94 -4.77 10.19
C SER A 88 3.13 -6.28 10.03
N TRP A 89 2.69 -6.82 8.90
CA TRP A 89 2.82 -8.24 8.61
C TRP A 89 3.20 -8.46 7.16
N VAL A 90 3.83 -9.60 6.88
CA VAL A 90 4.18 -10.04 5.54
C VAL A 90 3.69 -11.48 5.37
N SER A 91 3.02 -11.74 4.27
CA SER A 91 2.59 -13.07 3.85
C SER A 91 3.15 -13.38 2.47
N LEU A 92 3.83 -14.52 2.37
CA LEU A 92 4.32 -15.04 1.10
C LEU A 92 3.32 -16.09 0.60
N ASN A 93 2.77 -15.84 -0.57
CA ASN A 93 1.80 -16.71 -1.23
C ASN A 93 2.36 -17.25 -2.55
N ASP A 94 1.63 -18.14 -3.20
CA ASP A 94 2.05 -18.66 -4.49
C ASP A 94 2.03 -17.56 -5.57
N GLY A 95 3.22 -17.19 -6.02
CA GLY A 95 3.42 -16.18 -7.06
C GLY A 95 3.31 -14.71 -6.64
N TYR A 96 3.09 -14.41 -5.35
CA TYR A 96 3.08 -13.01 -4.87
C TYR A 96 3.41 -12.87 -3.38
N LEU A 97 3.87 -11.66 -3.02
CA LEU A 97 4.03 -11.20 -1.64
C LEU A 97 2.90 -10.24 -1.30
N ARG A 98 2.37 -10.37 -0.12
CA ARG A 98 1.38 -9.47 0.47
C ARG A 98 1.92 -8.89 1.77
N GLN A 99 1.76 -7.58 1.98
CA GLN A 99 2.25 -6.87 3.16
C GLN A 99 1.20 -5.90 3.69
N GLY A 100 0.96 -5.95 4.99
CA GLY A 100 0.25 -4.90 5.73
C GLY A 100 1.19 -3.72 6.02
N ARG A 101 0.63 -2.54 6.21
CA ARG A 101 1.37 -1.32 6.51
C ARG A 101 0.89 -0.69 7.81
N LEU A 102 1.80 -0.02 8.51
CA LEU A 102 1.49 0.86 9.62
C LEU A 102 1.34 2.30 9.14
N MET A 103 0.31 2.98 9.59
CA MET A 103 0.14 4.40 9.34
C MET A 103 0.93 5.20 10.37
N VAL A 104 1.92 5.96 9.90
CA VAL A 104 2.72 6.86 10.74
C VAL A 104 2.21 8.29 10.53
N THR A 105 1.46 8.78 11.48
CA THR A 105 0.96 10.17 11.52
C THR A 105 1.27 10.77 12.89
N GLY A 106 1.15 12.11 13.02
CA GLY A 106 1.28 12.76 14.32
C GLY A 106 0.28 12.19 15.34
N SER A 107 -0.96 11.91 14.90
CA SER A 107 -2.00 11.32 15.74
C SER A 107 -1.63 9.89 16.19
N THR A 108 -1.24 9.01 15.27
CA THR A 108 -0.88 7.63 15.65
C THR A 108 0.36 7.58 16.54
N VAL A 109 1.34 8.44 16.32
CA VAL A 109 2.52 8.55 17.20
C VAL A 109 2.14 9.05 18.58
N ALA A 110 1.23 10.02 18.69
CA ALA A 110 0.81 10.60 19.97
C ALA A 110 -0.07 9.64 20.80
N HIS A 111 -0.98 8.92 20.16
CA HIS A 111 -2.01 8.14 20.86
C HIS A 111 -1.79 6.62 20.86
N ASN A 112 -0.91 6.12 19.97
CA ASN A 112 -0.63 4.70 19.78
C ASN A 112 0.87 4.45 19.69
N SER A 113 1.66 5.09 20.55
CA SER A 113 3.13 5.02 20.51
C SER A 113 3.67 3.59 20.62
N GLU A 114 2.93 2.69 21.26
CA GLU A 114 3.26 1.28 21.41
C GLU A 114 3.34 0.53 20.07
N TRP A 115 2.63 0.97 19.02
CA TRP A 115 2.69 0.37 17.68
C TRP A 115 4.08 0.50 17.06
N PHE A 116 4.84 1.47 17.50
CA PHE A 116 6.16 1.80 16.93
C PHE A 116 7.32 1.31 17.78
N THR A 117 7.04 0.61 18.87
CA THR A 117 8.08 0.07 19.78
C THR A 117 9.05 -0.81 18.99
N GLY A 118 10.33 -0.47 19.04
CA GLY A 118 11.38 -1.18 18.29
C GLY A 118 11.57 -0.75 16.83
N ILE A 119 10.72 0.16 16.31
CA ILE A 119 10.89 0.74 14.99
C ILE A 119 11.62 2.08 15.10
N PHE A 120 11.15 2.97 15.98
CA PHE A 120 11.78 4.26 16.28
C PHE A 120 11.40 4.77 17.69
N ASP A 121 12.15 5.73 18.19
CA ASP A 121 11.90 6.38 19.47
C ASP A 121 10.80 7.45 19.34
N THR A 122 9.59 7.10 19.75
CA THR A 122 8.43 8.00 19.67
C THR A 122 8.50 9.17 20.64
N ALA A 123 9.26 9.06 21.74
CA ALA A 123 9.33 10.11 22.76
C ALA A 123 9.98 11.41 22.25
N ASN A 124 10.81 11.30 21.22
CA ASN A 124 11.55 12.43 20.64
C ASN A 124 11.03 12.87 19.26
N LEU A 125 9.92 12.29 18.77
CA LEU A 125 9.39 12.61 17.45
C LEU A 125 8.42 13.79 17.44
N LEU A 126 7.67 13.97 18.52
CA LEU A 126 6.72 15.06 18.63
C LEU A 126 7.39 16.26 19.29
N ASP A 127 7.25 17.42 18.66
CA ASP A 127 7.70 18.67 19.25
C ASP A 127 6.83 19.04 20.47
N PRO A 128 7.40 19.06 21.68
CA PRO A 128 6.62 19.33 22.89
C PRO A 128 6.09 20.79 22.96
N SER A 129 6.58 21.68 22.11
CA SER A 129 6.08 23.06 22.01
C SER A 129 4.81 23.18 21.15
N ARG A 130 4.46 22.13 20.39
CA ARG A 130 3.20 22.07 19.66
C ARG A 130 2.08 21.72 20.62
N GLY A 131 0.93 22.34 20.45
CA GLY A 131 -0.27 21.98 21.19
C GLY A 131 -0.68 20.51 20.98
N ASP A 132 -1.69 20.07 21.71
CA ASP A 132 -2.20 18.69 21.64
C ASP A 132 -2.47 18.26 20.19
N VAL A 133 -2.03 17.05 19.84
CA VAL A 133 -2.31 16.44 18.55
C VAL A 133 -3.74 15.92 18.58
N PRO A 134 -4.63 16.36 17.66
CA PRO A 134 -5.99 15.85 17.58
C PRO A 134 -6.04 14.35 17.38
N ALA A 135 -7.03 13.71 18.00
CA ALA A 135 -7.28 12.27 17.81
C ALA A 135 -7.74 11.93 16.38
#